data_929169df786243aeac9a43fa9474f90f
#
_entry.id   929169df786243aeac9a43fa9474f90f
#
_cell.length_a   1.000
_cell.length_b   1.000
_cell.length_c   1.000
_cell.angle_alpha   90.00
_cell.angle_beta   90.00
_cell.angle_gamma   90.00
#
_symmetry.space_group_name_H-M   'P 1'
#
loop_
_entity.id
_entity.type
_entity.pdbx_description
1 polymer ?
#
loop_
_entity_poly.entity_id
_entity_poly.type
_entity_poly.pdbx_seq_one_letter_code
_entity_poly.pdbx_strand_id
1 'polypeptide(L)'
;MKHIKNILFDCDGVLYQDLEAVFGQVSKRMTEYISKKLKIDLKEAKELQTNYFHKYNTSLNGLMIHHDIPPTEFLQFVHDIDLSFMEKDIVLREEIKKLDLRKFVFTNGSKEHVKNITTHLGIDDLFDDVFDIVDADYHPKPAAKAFDLMVKKFDINPKETIYIEDIAKNLSIGKERGATTVWLINNEYWGKKESNKEYICLLYTSPSPRDRS
;
A
#
# COMPACT_ATOMS: atom_id res chain seq x y z
N MET A 1 24.70 8.19 -0.13
CA MET A 1 23.56 7.79 0.72
C MET A 1 23.90 7.65 2.22
N LYS A 2 25.02 8.22 2.71
CA LYS A 2 25.45 8.10 4.13
C LYS A 2 24.53 8.80 5.17
N HIS A 3 23.47 9.48 4.74
CA HIS A 3 22.55 10.21 5.62
C HIS A 3 21.16 9.54 5.78
N ILE A 4 20.89 8.46 5.04
CA ILE A 4 19.60 7.75 5.14
C ILE A 4 19.59 6.90 6.41
N LYS A 5 18.51 6.99 7.18
CA LYS A 5 18.29 6.28 8.44
C LYS A 5 17.02 5.44 8.45
N ASN A 6 16.06 5.77 7.57
CA ASN A 6 14.75 5.15 7.58
C ASN A 6 14.34 4.69 6.17
N ILE A 7 13.52 3.68 6.11
CA ILE A 7 12.88 3.23 4.90
C ILE A 7 11.40 2.95 5.17
N LEU A 8 10.56 3.51 4.30
CA LEU A 8 9.11 3.29 4.27
C LEU A 8 8.78 2.39 3.09
N PHE A 9 8.08 1.30 3.34
CA PHE A 9 7.53 0.43 2.32
C PHE A 9 6.03 0.60 2.25
N ASP A 10 5.45 0.68 1.05
CA ASP A 10 4.06 0.27 0.91
C ASP A 10 3.95 -1.24 1.07
N CYS A 11 2.74 -1.75 1.27
CA CYS A 11 2.48 -3.17 1.40
C CYS A 11 2.15 -3.80 0.05
N ASP A 12 1.01 -3.40 -0.53
CA ASP A 12 0.45 -4.02 -1.72
C ASP A 12 1.22 -3.62 -2.97
N GLY A 13 1.75 -4.61 -3.70
CA GLY A 13 2.59 -4.36 -4.88
C GLY A 13 4.04 -3.96 -4.59
N VAL A 14 4.43 -3.89 -3.32
CA VAL A 14 5.81 -3.62 -2.89
C VAL A 14 6.40 -4.81 -2.14
N LEU A 15 5.74 -5.34 -1.12
CA LEU A 15 6.24 -6.47 -0.34
C LEU A 15 5.98 -7.82 -1.03
N TYR A 16 5.06 -7.89 -1.97
CA TYR A 16 4.78 -9.05 -2.80
C TYR A 16 4.47 -8.63 -4.23
N GLN A 17 4.64 -9.53 -5.19
CA GLN A 17 4.55 -9.20 -6.62
C GLN A 17 3.28 -9.72 -7.31
N ASP A 18 2.69 -10.80 -6.79
CA ASP A 18 1.46 -11.38 -7.36
C ASP A 18 0.24 -10.61 -6.87
N LEU A 19 0.09 -9.39 -7.41
CA LEU A 19 -1.04 -8.50 -7.08
C LEU A 19 -2.38 -9.12 -7.42
N GLU A 20 -2.48 -9.89 -8.51
CA GLU A 20 -3.76 -10.50 -8.90
C GLU A 20 -4.17 -11.58 -7.89
N ALA A 21 -3.24 -12.42 -7.44
CA ALA A 21 -3.54 -13.46 -6.47
C ALA A 21 -3.95 -12.92 -5.09
N VAL A 22 -3.42 -11.77 -4.67
CA VAL A 22 -3.70 -11.16 -3.36
C VAL A 22 -4.71 -10.03 -3.51
N PHE A 23 -4.33 -8.92 -4.14
CA PHE A 23 -5.18 -7.73 -4.26
C PHE A 23 -6.40 -7.96 -5.15
N GLY A 24 -6.32 -8.90 -6.10
CA GLY A 24 -7.48 -9.35 -6.87
C GLY A 24 -8.60 -9.88 -5.98
N GLN A 25 -8.27 -10.68 -4.93
CA GLN A 25 -9.25 -11.13 -3.93
C GLN A 25 -9.82 -9.94 -3.14
N VAL A 26 -8.97 -9.03 -2.65
CA VAL A 26 -9.41 -7.81 -1.93
C VAL A 26 -10.38 -7.00 -2.80
N SER A 27 -10.03 -6.79 -4.07
CA SER A 27 -10.84 -6.05 -5.03
C SER A 27 -12.21 -6.71 -5.29
N LYS A 28 -12.24 -8.04 -5.40
CA LYS A 28 -13.48 -8.82 -5.54
C LYS A 28 -14.35 -8.65 -4.29
N ARG A 29 -13.79 -8.80 -3.11
CA ARG A 29 -14.52 -8.63 -1.83
C ARG A 29 -15.03 -7.20 -1.63
N MET A 30 -14.28 -6.18 -2.08
CA MET A 30 -14.78 -4.81 -2.12
C MET A 30 -16.06 -4.71 -2.96
N THR A 31 -16.05 -5.28 -4.18
CA THR A 31 -17.22 -5.29 -5.07
C THR A 31 -18.41 -5.99 -4.42
N GLU A 32 -18.19 -7.16 -3.82
CA GLU A 32 -19.22 -7.93 -3.12
C GLU A 32 -19.82 -7.18 -1.93
N TYR A 33 -18.96 -6.53 -1.12
CA TYR A 33 -19.39 -5.70 0.00
C TYR A 33 -20.29 -4.55 -0.46
N ILE A 34 -19.82 -3.81 -1.47
CA ILE A 34 -20.56 -2.67 -2.03
C ILE A 34 -21.91 -3.12 -2.58
N SER A 35 -21.93 -4.18 -3.39
CA SER A 35 -23.16 -4.75 -3.95
C SER A 35 -24.18 -5.10 -2.86
N LYS A 36 -23.73 -5.80 -1.83
CA LYS A 36 -24.57 -6.21 -0.70
C LYS A 36 -25.09 -5.03 0.12
N LYS A 37 -24.22 -4.07 0.46
CA LYS A 37 -24.59 -2.92 1.31
C LYS A 37 -25.47 -1.92 0.60
N LEU A 38 -25.22 -1.64 -0.66
CA LEU A 38 -25.99 -0.67 -1.44
C LEU A 38 -27.15 -1.29 -2.21
N LYS A 39 -27.27 -2.63 -2.21
CA LYS A 39 -28.30 -3.40 -2.92
C LYS A 39 -28.30 -3.10 -4.44
N ILE A 40 -27.11 -3.00 -5.03
CA ILE A 40 -26.86 -2.83 -6.46
C ILE A 40 -26.23 -4.10 -7.04
N ASP A 41 -26.24 -4.27 -8.34
CA ASP A 41 -25.61 -5.42 -8.95
C ASP A 41 -24.07 -5.34 -8.91
N LEU A 42 -23.38 -6.48 -9.16
CA LEU A 42 -21.92 -6.55 -9.08
C LEU A 42 -21.22 -5.65 -10.10
N LYS A 43 -21.82 -5.40 -11.26
CA LYS A 43 -21.23 -4.53 -12.28
C LYS A 43 -21.27 -3.08 -11.83
N GLU A 44 -22.42 -2.61 -11.37
CA GLU A 44 -22.56 -1.26 -10.80
C GLU A 44 -21.66 -1.08 -9.59
N ALA A 45 -21.54 -2.09 -8.70
CA ALA A 45 -20.66 -2.07 -7.55
C ALA A 45 -19.18 -1.94 -7.96
N LYS A 46 -18.75 -2.66 -9.01
CA LYS A 46 -17.38 -2.56 -9.54
C LYS A 46 -17.09 -1.20 -10.16
N GLU A 47 -18.04 -0.66 -10.92
CA GLU A 47 -17.93 0.68 -11.49
C GLU A 47 -17.81 1.75 -10.39
N LEU A 48 -18.65 1.65 -9.35
CA LEU A 48 -18.61 2.55 -8.20
C LEU A 48 -17.29 2.47 -7.43
N GLN A 49 -16.82 1.24 -7.14
CA GLN A 49 -15.52 0.97 -6.53
C GLN A 49 -14.39 1.67 -7.29
N THR A 50 -14.34 1.50 -8.60
CA THR A 50 -13.30 2.05 -9.48
C THR A 50 -13.39 3.58 -9.53
N ASN A 51 -14.59 4.13 -9.67
CA ASN A 51 -14.82 5.58 -9.70
C ASN A 51 -14.40 6.24 -8.38
N TYR A 52 -14.71 5.62 -7.24
CA TYR A 52 -14.31 6.15 -5.94
C TYR A 52 -12.80 6.06 -5.70
N PHE A 53 -12.15 4.96 -6.11
CA PHE A 53 -10.70 4.88 -6.08
C PHE A 53 -10.04 6.03 -6.84
N HIS A 54 -10.49 6.32 -8.06
CA HIS A 54 -9.93 7.39 -8.87
C HIS A 54 -10.21 8.79 -8.33
N LYS A 55 -11.38 9.00 -7.74
CA LYS A 55 -11.79 10.33 -7.27
C LYS A 55 -11.32 10.64 -5.85
N TYR A 56 -11.25 9.64 -4.99
CA TYR A 56 -11.00 9.80 -3.55
C TYR A 56 -9.75 9.07 -3.07
N ASN A 57 -8.90 8.56 -3.97
CA ASN A 57 -7.67 7.80 -3.75
C ASN A 57 -7.85 6.42 -3.10
N THR A 58 -9.00 6.12 -2.50
CA THR A 58 -9.45 4.77 -2.11
C THR A 58 -10.96 4.65 -2.29
N SER A 59 -11.42 3.43 -2.55
CA SER A 59 -12.86 3.14 -2.63
C SER A 59 -13.53 3.38 -1.27
N LEU A 60 -12.86 3.03 -0.17
CA LEU A 60 -13.34 3.25 1.18
C LEU A 60 -13.66 4.72 1.46
N ASN A 61 -12.76 5.63 1.08
CA ASN A 61 -12.97 7.06 1.33
C ASN A 61 -14.22 7.58 0.61
N GLY A 62 -14.44 7.17 -0.65
CA GLY A 62 -15.67 7.49 -1.37
C GLY A 62 -16.93 6.90 -0.71
N LEU A 63 -16.85 5.65 -0.23
CA LEU A 63 -17.97 4.99 0.46
C LEU A 63 -18.32 5.66 1.79
N MET A 64 -17.33 6.10 2.56
CA MET A 64 -17.54 6.85 3.80
C MET A 64 -18.24 8.19 3.53
N ILE A 65 -17.79 8.93 2.50
CA ILE A 65 -18.33 10.27 2.18
C ILE A 65 -19.77 10.20 1.67
N HIS A 66 -20.12 9.19 0.87
CA HIS A 66 -21.37 9.17 0.12
C HIS A 66 -22.42 8.17 0.65
N HIS A 67 -22.00 7.20 1.46
CA HIS A 67 -22.88 6.10 1.87
C HIS A 67 -22.78 5.76 3.36
N ASP A 68 -22.07 6.57 4.15
CA ASP A 68 -21.90 6.38 5.60
C ASP A 68 -21.45 4.95 5.97
N ILE A 69 -20.61 4.33 5.12
CA ILE A 69 -20.10 2.97 5.35
C ILE A 69 -19.15 2.97 6.55
N PRO A 70 -19.39 2.07 7.54
CA PRO A 70 -18.49 1.92 8.67
C PRO A 70 -17.12 1.37 8.21
N PRO A 71 -16.01 2.15 8.36
CA PRO A 71 -14.73 1.75 7.79
C PRO A 71 -14.16 0.48 8.40
N THR A 72 -14.35 0.24 9.69
CA THR A 72 -13.86 -0.97 10.36
C THR A 72 -14.51 -2.24 9.81
N GLU A 73 -15.84 -2.23 9.62
CA GLU A 73 -16.55 -3.36 9.02
C GLU A 73 -16.08 -3.63 7.59
N PHE A 74 -15.91 -2.55 6.80
CA PHE A 74 -15.41 -2.67 5.43
C PHE A 74 -14.02 -3.29 5.41
N LEU A 75 -13.07 -2.76 6.19
CA LEU A 75 -11.69 -3.24 6.22
C LEU A 75 -11.60 -4.71 6.66
N GLN A 76 -12.34 -5.11 7.69
CA GLN A 76 -12.39 -6.50 8.13
C GLN A 76 -12.92 -7.43 7.04
N PHE A 77 -14.00 -7.01 6.36
CA PHE A 77 -14.58 -7.83 5.30
C PHE A 77 -13.66 -7.98 4.10
N VAL A 78 -13.04 -6.90 3.61
CA VAL A 78 -12.27 -6.95 2.37
C VAL A 78 -10.90 -7.60 2.53
N HIS A 79 -10.33 -7.59 3.73
CA HIS A 79 -9.02 -8.21 4.02
C HIS A 79 -9.12 -9.66 4.55
N ASP A 80 -10.33 -10.21 4.68
CA ASP A 80 -10.54 -11.63 4.95
C ASP A 80 -10.39 -12.44 3.65
N ILE A 81 -9.14 -12.67 3.25
CA ILE A 81 -8.72 -13.31 1.99
C ILE A 81 -7.91 -14.58 2.26
N ASP A 82 -7.87 -15.48 1.29
CA ASP A 82 -7.04 -16.67 1.35
C ASP A 82 -5.59 -16.33 0.97
N LEU A 83 -4.67 -16.57 1.88
CA LEU A 83 -3.22 -16.41 1.69
C LEU A 83 -2.48 -17.74 1.77
N SER A 84 -3.18 -18.88 1.80
CA SER A 84 -2.58 -20.22 1.96
C SER A 84 -1.62 -20.62 0.85
N PHE A 85 -1.74 -19.99 -0.32
CA PHE A 85 -0.81 -20.18 -1.45
C PHE A 85 0.49 -19.41 -1.32
N MET A 86 0.56 -18.43 -0.40
CA MET A 86 1.73 -17.57 -0.23
C MET A 86 2.80 -18.30 0.59
N GLU A 87 3.96 -18.45 0.01
CA GLU A 87 5.11 -19.08 0.65
C GLU A 87 6.06 -18.03 1.25
N LYS A 88 6.89 -18.46 2.20
CA LYS A 88 7.93 -17.60 2.78
C LYS A 88 8.93 -17.16 1.70
N ASP A 89 9.15 -15.87 1.58
CA ASP A 89 10.15 -15.30 0.67
C ASP A 89 11.50 -15.13 1.41
N ILE A 90 12.30 -16.18 1.37
CA ILE A 90 13.62 -16.20 2.02
C ILE A 90 14.56 -15.14 1.40
N VAL A 91 14.45 -14.89 0.09
CA VAL A 91 15.28 -13.91 -0.60
C VAL A 91 14.94 -12.50 -0.13
N LEU A 92 13.66 -12.16 -0.15
CA LEU A 92 13.17 -10.86 0.34
C LEU A 92 13.57 -10.65 1.81
N ARG A 93 13.39 -11.68 2.65
CA ARG A 93 13.78 -11.63 4.06
C ARG A 93 15.25 -11.29 4.24
N GLU A 94 16.14 -12.00 3.56
CA GLU A 94 17.58 -11.77 3.69
C GLU A 94 17.99 -10.40 3.13
N GLU A 95 17.36 -9.91 2.07
CA GLU A 95 17.63 -8.57 1.54
C GLU A 95 17.15 -7.47 2.50
N ILE A 96 15.96 -7.59 3.09
CA ILE A 96 15.47 -6.62 4.09
C ILE A 96 16.35 -6.61 5.34
N LYS A 97 16.84 -7.78 5.80
CA LYS A 97 17.76 -7.88 6.93
C LYS A 97 19.07 -7.15 6.74
N LYS A 98 19.61 -7.12 5.52
CA LYS A 98 20.86 -6.41 5.20
C LYS A 98 20.75 -4.90 5.33
N LEU A 99 19.54 -4.36 5.35
CA LEU A 99 19.33 -2.93 5.51
C LEU A 99 19.52 -2.53 6.97
N ASP A 100 20.62 -1.85 7.26
CA ASP A 100 20.88 -1.25 8.59
C ASP A 100 20.16 0.10 8.71
N LEU A 101 18.83 0.05 8.64
CA LEU A 101 17.90 1.18 8.66
C LEU A 101 16.69 0.84 9.52
N ARG A 102 16.03 1.83 10.10
CA ARG A 102 14.68 1.65 10.65
C ARG A 102 13.71 1.39 9.50
N LYS A 103 12.87 0.38 9.65
CA LYS A 103 11.99 -0.14 8.60
C LYS A 103 10.54 -0.03 9.01
N PHE A 104 9.73 0.63 8.18
CA PHE A 104 8.32 0.85 8.47
C PHE A 104 7.46 0.50 7.27
N VAL A 105 6.22 0.11 7.54
CA VAL A 105 5.20 -0.02 6.51
C VAL A 105 4.25 1.17 6.58
N PHE A 106 3.96 1.79 5.44
CA PHE A 106 2.99 2.88 5.28
C PHE A 106 1.99 2.51 4.19
N THR A 107 0.77 2.14 4.59
CA THR A 107 -0.24 1.55 3.69
C THR A 107 -1.60 2.25 3.76
N ASN A 108 -2.39 2.14 2.68
CA ASN A 108 -3.83 2.46 2.67
C ASN A 108 -4.70 1.26 3.10
N GLY A 109 -4.11 0.10 3.34
CA GLY A 109 -4.76 -1.07 3.95
C GLY A 109 -4.83 -0.98 5.48
N SER A 110 -5.25 -2.06 6.14
CA SER A 110 -5.25 -2.18 7.60
C SER A 110 -3.98 -2.85 8.12
N LYS A 111 -3.63 -2.60 9.40
CA LYS A 111 -2.52 -3.29 10.09
C LYS A 111 -2.68 -4.80 10.07
N GLU A 112 -3.92 -5.29 10.20
CA GLU A 112 -4.20 -6.73 10.17
C GLU A 112 -3.86 -7.33 8.80
N HIS A 113 -4.20 -6.64 7.71
CA HIS A 113 -3.81 -7.05 6.36
C HIS A 113 -2.29 -7.13 6.22
N VAL A 114 -1.56 -6.06 6.61
CA VAL A 114 -0.09 -6.07 6.61
C VAL A 114 0.47 -7.23 7.41
N LYS A 115 -0.03 -7.45 8.64
CA LYS A 115 0.40 -8.55 9.50
C LYS A 115 0.21 -9.91 8.83
N ASN A 116 -0.96 -10.13 8.22
CA ASN A 116 -1.25 -11.39 7.54
C ASN A 116 -0.28 -11.62 6.37
N ILE A 117 -0.07 -10.62 5.52
CA ILE A 117 0.88 -10.67 4.39
C ILE A 117 2.30 -10.95 4.90
N THR A 118 2.80 -10.14 5.83
CA THR A 118 4.18 -10.24 6.30
C THR A 118 4.46 -11.54 7.04
N THR A 119 3.46 -12.07 7.78
CA THR A 119 3.57 -13.37 8.45
C THR A 119 3.69 -14.52 7.45
N HIS A 120 2.88 -14.52 6.37
CA HIS A 120 2.99 -15.54 5.32
C HIS A 120 4.33 -15.46 4.59
N LEU A 121 4.79 -14.24 4.29
CA LEU A 121 6.12 -14.03 3.70
C LEU A 121 7.28 -14.33 4.64
N GLY A 122 7.04 -14.48 5.95
CA GLY A 122 8.05 -14.70 6.98
C GLY A 122 8.96 -13.51 7.24
N ILE A 123 8.42 -12.29 7.14
CA ILE A 123 9.15 -11.01 7.30
C ILE A 123 8.53 -10.08 8.36
N ASP A 124 7.53 -10.54 9.10
CA ASP A 124 6.78 -9.73 10.07
C ASP A 124 7.65 -9.18 11.22
N ASP A 125 8.72 -9.88 11.57
CA ASP A 125 9.69 -9.48 12.60
C ASP A 125 10.74 -8.44 12.11
N LEU A 126 10.69 -8.03 10.84
CA LEU A 126 11.69 -7.14 10.25
C LEU A 126 11.30 -5.66 10.25
N PHE A 127 10.06 -5.34 10.59
CA PHE A 127 9.55 -3.97 10.60
C PHE A 127 9.43 -3.43 12.02
N ASP A 128 9.85 -2.19 12.22
CA ASP A 128 9.77 -1.51 13.52
C ASP A 128 8.34 -1.12 13.88
N ASP A 129 7.52 -0.70 12.90
CA ASP A 129 6.08 -0.40 13.09
C ASP A 129 5.35 -0.31 11.73
N VAL A 130 4.01 -0.26 11.80
CA VAL A 130 3.09 -0.11 10.69
C VAL A 130 2.20 1.11 10.90
N PHE A 131 2.07 1.95 9.87
CA PHE A 131 1.12 3.05 9.79
C PHE A 131 0.08 2.73 8.72
N ASP A 132 -1.16 2.58 9.14
CA ASP A 132 -2.27 2.16 8.30
C ASP A 132 -3.29 3.28 8.07
N ILE A 133 -4.36 2.96 7.32
CA ILE A 133 -5.43 3.92 7.03
C ILE A 133 -6.19 4.39 8.28
N VAL A 134 -6.22 3.59 9.35
CA VAL A 134 -6.85 3.95 10.62
C VAL A 134 -5.98 4.96 11.37
N ASP A 135 -4.67 4.73 11.46
CA ASP A 135 -3.71 5.69 12.00
C ASP A 135 -3.74 7.04 11.24
N ALA A 136 -4.04 6.98 9.93
CA ALA A 136 -4.20 8.15 9.08
C ALA A 136 -5.54 8.89 9.27
N ASP A 137 -6.36 8.48 10.23
CA ASP A 137 -7.71 9.03 10.40
C ASP A 137 -8.51 8.99 9.08
N TYR A 138 -8.35 7.86 8.36
CA TYR A 138 -8.96 7.57 7.05
C TYR A 138 -8.62 8.57 5.93
N HIS A 139 -7.50 9.30 6.05
CA HIS A 139 -6.97 10.14 4.99
C HIS A 139 -6.01 9.29 4.13
N PRO A 140 -6.40 8.86 2.93
CA PRO A 140 -5.56 7.96 2.14
C PRO A 140 -4.35 8.68 1.55
N LYS A 141 -3.26 7.95 1.29
CA LYS A 141 -2.16 8.43 0.44
C LYS A 141 -2.73 8.93 -0.91
N PRO A 142 -2.21 10.03 -1.47
CA PRO A 142 -1.08 10.86 -1.04
C PRO A 142 -1.47 12.06 -0.15
N ALA A 143 -2.50 11.98 0.68
CA ALA A 143 -2.89 13.11 1.53
C ALA A 143 -1.74 13.57 2.45
N ALA A 144 -1.48 14.87 2.47
CA ALA A 144 -0.44 15.47 3.32
C ALA A 144 -0.66 15.12 4.80
N LYS A 145 -1.93 15.15 5.28
CA LYS A 145 -2.27 14.78 6.66
C LYS A 145 -1.81 13.37 7.01
N ALA A 146 -2.02 12.37 6.13
CA ALA A 146 -1.58 11.00 6.37
C ALA A 146 -0.05 10.91 6.52
N PHE A 147 0.68 11.54 5.60
CA PHE A 147 2.13 11.54 5.63
C PHE A 147 2.69 12.24 6.87
N ASP A 148 2.15 13.41 7.22
CA ASP A 148 2.61 14.19 8.38
C ASP A 148 2.29 13.48 9.72
N LEU A 149 1.15 12.79 9.83
CA LEU A 149 0.81 11.93 10.98
C LEU A 149 1.78 10.74 11.08
N MET A 150 2.11 10.09 9.97
CA MET A 150 3.08 8.98 9.91
C MET A 150 4.47 9.46 10.34
N VAL A 151 4.95 10.58 9.81
CA VAL A 151 6.25 11.19 10.19
C VAL A 151 6.30 11.44 11.69
N LYS A 152 5.23 12.00 12.26
CA LYS A 152 5.13 12.26 13.71
C LYS A 152 5.12 10.98 14.52
N LYS A 153 4.33 9.96 14.10
CA LYS A 153 4.22 8.69 14.83
C LYS A 153 5.55 7.95 14.88
N PHE A 154 6.26 7.89 13.76
CA PHE A 154 7.53 7.16 13.68
C PHE A 154 8.74 7.97 14.16
N ASP A 155 8.55 9.26 14.45
CA ASP A 155 9.63 10.18 14.78
C ASP A 155 10.78 10.11 13.77
N ILE A 156 10.45 10.35 12.49
CA ILE A 156 11.41 10.28 11.38
C ILE A 156 11.56 11.62 10.67
N ASN A 157 12.76 11.84 10.11
CA ASN A 157 13.01 12.99 9.22
C ASN A 157 12.82 12.54 7.76
N PRO A 158 11.85 13.09 7.00
CA PRO A 158 11.67 12.73 5.60
C PRO A 158 12.93 12.85 4.74
N LYS A 159 13.80 13.85 5.01
CA LYS A 159 15.08 14.03 4.27
C LYS A 159 16.09 12.90 4.50
N GLU A 160 15.90 12.10 5.54
CA GLU A 160 16.73 10.94 5.90
C GLU A 160 15.99 9.62 5.62
N THR A 161 14.94 9.66 4.77
CA THR A 161 14.01 8.55 4.56
C THR A 161 13.92 8.20 3.08
N ILE A 162 13.97 6.90 2.77
CA ILE A 162 13.57 6.33 1.47
C ILE A 162 12.09 5.95 1.57
N TYR A 163 11.30 6.26 0.55
CA TYR A 163 9.90 5.87 0.45
C TYR A 163 9.66 5.08 -0.84
N ILE A 164 9.27 3.81 -0.71
CA ILE A 164 9.03 2.86 -1.80
C ILE A 164 7.54 2.63 -1.97
N GLU A 165 7.04 2.74 -3.20
CA GLU A 165 5.64 2.68 -3.58
C GLU A 165 5.45 2.17 -5.01
N ASP A 166 4.36 1.47 -5.27
CA ASP A 166 3.99 0.99 -6.60
C ASP A 166 3.01 1.93 -7.34
N ILE A 167 2.26 2.74 -6.61
CA ILE A 167 1.40 3.79 -7.18
C ILE A 167 2.17 5.11 -7.20
N ALA A 168 2.66 5.49 -8.38
CA ALA A 168 3.52 6.65 -8.56
C ALA A 168 2.99 7.94 -7.89
N LYS A 169 1.68 8.20 -7.99
CA LYS A 169 1.02 9.36 -7.39
C LYS A 169 1.23 9.44 -5.86
N ASN A 170 1.27 8.31 -5.17
CA ASN A 170 1.44 8.28 -3.71
C ASN A 170 2.81 8.78 -3.25
N LEU A 171 3.81 8.77 -4.13
CA LEU A 171 5.15 9.30 -3.87
C LEU A 171 5.19 10.83 -3.78
N SER A 172 4.19 11.52 -4.34
CA SER A 172 4.22 12.99 -4.49
C SER A 172 4.43 13.73 -3.18
N ILE A 173 3.71 13.36 -2.13
CA ILE A 173 3.84 13.99 -0.82
C ILE A 173 5.19 13.69 -0.16
N GLY A 174 5.70 12.46 -0.29
CA GLY A 174 7.04 12.10 0.22
C GLY A 174 8.12 12.96 -0.43
N LYS A 175 8.05 13.15 -1.75
CA LYS A 175 8.95 14.03 -2.50
C LYS A 175 8.85 15.49 -2.04
N GLU A 176 7.63 16.01 -1.89
CA GLU A 176 7.40 17.37 -1.38
C GLU A 176 8.02 17.59 -0.01
N ARG A 177 7.96 16.60 0.87
CA ARG A 177 8.57 16.63 2.22
C ARG A 177 10.07 16.32 2.23
N GLY A 178 10.67 16.02 1.06
CA GLY A 178 12.10 15.83 0.89
C GLY A 178 12.59 14.38 1.02
N ALA A 179 11.69 13.39 1.03
CA ALA A 179 12.06 11.98 1.00
C ALA A 179 12.69 11.58 -0.34
N THR A 180 13.56 10.58 -0.30
CA THR A 180 14.04 9.90 -1.51
C THR A 180 12.97 8.90 -1.94
N THR A 181 12.29 9.19 -3.05
CA THR A 181 11.17 8.39 -3.53
C THR A 181 11.63 7.34 -4.54
N VAL A 182 11.13 6.12 -4.39
CA VAL A 182 11.40 4.98 -5.26
C VAL A 182 10.09 4.45 -5.79
N TRP A 183 9.90 4.53 -7.10
CA TRP A 183 8.75 3.93 -7.75
C TRP A 183 9.08 2.51 -8.21
N LEU A 184 8.42 1.53 -7.61
CA LEU A 184 8.47 0.14 -8.02
C LEU A 184 7.42 -0.08 -9.11
N ILE A 185 7.86 -0.16 -10.37
CA ILE A 185 6.96 -0.35 -11.50
C ILE A 185 6.47 -1.80 -11.53
N ASN A 186 5.17 -1.96 -11.46
CA ASN A 186 4.48 -3.20 -11.77
C ASN A 186 3.74 -3.10 -13.12
N ASN A 187 3.09 -4.17 -13.55
CA ASN A 187 2.36 -4.21 -14.81
C ASN A 187 0.95 -3.60 -14.71
N GLU A 188 0.52 -3.20 -13.51
CA GLU A 188 -0.82 -2.72 -13.28
C GLU A 188 -1.04 -1.29 -13.82
N TYR A 189 -2.15 -1.12 -14.52
CA TYR A 189 -2.49 0.15 -15.17
C TYR A 189 -2.67 1.31 -14.19
N TRP A 190 -3.27 1.05 -13.01
CA TRP A 190 -3.54 2.11 -12.02
C TRP A 190 -2.27 2.68 -11.39
N GLY A 191 -1.21 1.89 -11.22
CA GLY A 191 0.07 2.36 -10.72
C GLY A 191 0.74 3.37 -11.65
N LYS A 192 0.44 3.30 -12.96
CA LYS A 192 1.02 4.16 -14.01
C LYS A 192 0.20 5.43 -14.28
N LYS A 193 -1.08 5.42 -13.89
CA LYS A 193 -1.95 6.58 -14.10
C LYS A 193 -1.46 7.76 -13.25
N GLU A 194 -1.34 8.93 -13.88
CA GLU A 194 -0.86 10.16 -13.24
C GLU A 194 0.62 10.08 -12.78
N SER A 195 1.44 9.22 -13.41
CA SER A 195 2.87 9.16 -13.16
C SER A 195 3.58 10.44 -13.62
N ASN A 196 3.60 11.46 -12.78
CA ASN A 196 4.44 12.63 -12.97
C ASN A 196 5.86 12.31 -12.52
N LYS A 197 6.82 12.37 -13.43
CA LYS A 197 8.22 12.03 -13.17
C LYS A 197 8.90 12.95 -12.15
N GLU A 198 8.36 14.14 -11.88
CA GLU A 198 8.97 15.12 -10.96
C GLU A 198 9.05 14.64 -9.51
N TYR A 199 8.15 13.75 -9.08
CA TYR A 199 8.17 13.20 -7.73
C TYR A 199 8.82 11.82 -7.61
N ILE A 200 9.43 11.30 -8.68
CA ILE A 200 10.15 10.03 -8.69
C ILE A 200 11.65 10.31 -8.68
N CYS A 201 12.36 9.89 -7.62
CA CYS A 201 13.81 9.99 -7.56
C CYS A 201 14.49 8.81 -8.24
N LEU A 202 13.97 7.61 -8.01
CA LEU A 202 14.49 6.35 -8.57
C LEU A 202 13.34 5.54 -9.14
N LEU A 203 13.62 4.83 -10.22
CA LEU A 203 12.68 4.00 -10.93
C LEU A 203 13.24 2.57 -10.91
N TYR A 204 12.47 1.63 -10.35
CA TYR A 204 12.88 0.24 -10.24
C TYR A 204 11.83 -0.66 -10.89
N THR A 205 12.28 -1.57 -11.74
CA THR A 205 11.44 -2.63 -12.29
C THR A 205 11.74 -3.91 -11.53
N SER A 206 10.73 -4.56 -10.99
CA SER A 206 10.92 -5.85 -10.37
C SER A 206 11.50 -6.86 -11.39
N PRO A 207 12.53 -7.63 -11.02
CA PRO A 207 13.04 -8.66 -11.92
C PRO A 207 11.93 -9.66 -12.25
N SER A 208 11.84 -10.05 -13.51
CA SER A 208 10.93 -11.10 -13.96
C SER A 208 11.16 -12.39 -13.14
N PRO A 209 10.14 -13.22 -12.89
CA PRO A 209 10.34 -14.55 -12.31
C PRO A 209 11.39 -15.41 -13.03
N ARG A 210 11.66 -15.12 -14.32
CA ARG A 210 12.69 -15.77 -15.12
C ARG A 210 14.13 -15.30 -14.80
N ASP A 211 14.27 -14.16 -14.13
CA ASP A 211 15.57 -13.58 -13.80
C ASP A 211 16.06 -14.02 -12.39
N ARG A 212 15.29 -14.88 -11.72
CA ARG A 212 15.57 -15.41 -10.37
C ARG A 212 16.14 -16.83 -10.37
N SER A 213 16.46 -17.38 -11.57
CA SER A 213 17.06 -18.71 -11.72
C SER A 213 18.58 -18.67 -11.72
#